data_ba5f012c1cabe127e00d22e0399bfe23
#
_entry.id   ba5f012c1cabe127e00d22e0399bfe23
#
_cell.length_a   1.000
_cell.length_b   1.000
_cell.length_c   1.000
_cell.angle_alpha   90.00
_cell.angle_beta   90.00
_cell.angle_gamma   90.00
#
_symmetry.space_group_name_H-M   'P 1'
#
loop_
_entity.id
_entity.type
_entity.pdbx_description
1 polymer ?
#
loop_
_entity_poly.entity_id
_entity_poly.type
_entity_poly.pdbx_seq_one_letter_code
_entity_poly.pdbx_strand_id
1 'polypeptide(L)'
;LQIPTEKLFSQEQYGIGGLDTVRGYPPSDYLADKMAPGQNRNQAYSSILSSWAEADPAAAAAKALQLPVTMQPGVLQNIAKTWAASDPNAALAWAKALTSGPVRNAGLQGVFQSWGGQDPKAAMEMATTLLTDQPKIRALSSIASQWALNDLAGASEWAARLPHGPLQT
;
A
#
# COMPACT_ATOMS: atom_id res chain seq x y z
N LEU A 1 -15.40 -25.32 -25.77
CA LEU A 1 -15.11 -24.19 -26.67
C LEU A 1 -13.90 -23.44 -26.07
N GLN A 2 -12.71 -23.72 -26.60
CA GLN A 2 -11.49 -22.98 -26.26
C GLN A 2 -11.50 -21.66 -27.05
N ILE A 3 -11.62 -20.55 -26.33
CA ILE A 3 -11.46 -19.22 -26.92
C ILE A 3 -9.95 -19.01 -27.15
N PRO A 4 -9.50 -18.76 -28.40
CA PRO A 4 -8.08 -18.50 -28.67
C PRO A 4 -7.62 -17.27 -27.92
N THR A 5 -6.55 -17.39 -27.16
CA THR A 5 -5.97 -16.31 -26.35
C THR A 5 -5.56 -15.06 -27.17
N GLU A 6 -5.25 -15.23 -28.45
CA GLU A 6 -4.91 -14.14 -29.35
C GLU A 6 -6.06 -13.17 -29.67
N LYS A 7 -7.32 -13.59 -29.53
CA LYS A 7 -8.50 -12.73 -29.76
C LYS A 7 -8.94 -11.96 -28.52
N LEU A 8 -8.38 -12.26 -27.37
CA LEU A 8 -8.73 -11.56 -26.10
C LEU A 8 -8.07 -10.19 -25.94
N PHE A 9 -7.09 -9.87 -26.79
CA PHE A 9 -6.22 -8.69 -26.61
C PHE A 9 -6.17 -7.74 -27.82
N SER A 10 -7.15 -7.77 -28.72
CA SER A 10 -7.19 -6.78 -29.80
C SER A 10 -7.76 -5.46 -29.30
N GLN A 11 -6.97 -4.44 -29.41
CA GLN A 11 -7.17 -3.05 -28.97
C GLN A 11 -8.48 -2.39 -29.47
N GLU A 12 -9.00 -2.85 -30.60
CA GLU A 12 -10.18 -2.28 -31.26
C GLU A 12 -11.51 -2.68 -30.59
N GLN A 13 -11.51 -3.74 -29.77
CA GLN A 13 -12.74 -4.30 -29.21
C GLN A 13 -13.20 -3.65 -27.92
N TYR A 14 -12.32 -2.91 -27.21
CA TYR A 14 -12.60 -2.46 -25.84
C TYR A 14 -12.63 -0.96 -25.62
N GLY A 15 -12.35 -0.12 -26.62
CA GLY A 15 -12.58 1.33 -26.56
C GLY A 15 -11.89 2.07 -25.40
N ILE A 16 -10.86 1.48 -24.81
CA ILE A 16 -10.14 2.06 -23.69
C ILE A 16 -9.06 2.98 -24.23
N GLY A 17 -9.36 4.27 -24.19
CA GLY A 17 -8.43 5.30 -24.64
C GLY A 17 -7.17 5.37 -23.77
N GLY A 18 -6.05 5.04 -24.37
CA GLY A 18 -4.82 5.82 -24.22
C GLY A 18 -3.87 5.54 -23.07
N LEU A 19 -4.21 4.78 -22.03
CA LEU A 19 -3.31 4.58 -20.88
C LEU A 19 -2.76 3.15 -20.73
N ASP A 20 -3.48 2.15 -21.23
CA ASP A 20 -3.17 0.74 -20.99
C ASP A 20 -2.10 0.15 -21.92
N THR A 21 -1.71 0.88 -22.97
CA THR A 21 -0.79 0.38 -23.99
C THR A 21 0.69 0.67 -23.70
N VAL A 22 0.98 1.52 -22.74
CA VAL A 22 2.36 2.02 -22.55
C VAL A 22 3.29 0.99 -21.90
N ARG A 23 2.78 -0.06 -21.24
CA ARG A 23 3.65 -1.03 -20.54
C ARG A 23 3.21 -2.50 -20.56
N GLY A 24 2.40 -2.95 -21.52
CA GLY A 24 2.18 -4.39 -21.71
C GLY A 24 1.40 -5.09 -20.58
N TYR A 25 0.70 -4.36 -19.76
CA TYR A 25 -0.24 -4.93 -18.78
C TYR A 25 -1.59 -5.18 -19.47
N PRO A 26 -2.12 -6.40 -19.42
CA PRO A 26 -3.50 -6.63 -19.83
C PRO A 26 -4.42 -5.85 -18.90
N PRO A 27 -5.59 -5.39 -19.37
CA PRO A 27 -6.60 -4.75 -18.54
C PRO A 27 -7.20 -5.78 -17.56
N SER A 28 -6.42 -6.15 -16.57
CA SER A 28 -6.79 -7.13 -15.54
C SER A 28 -7.90 -6.57 -14.63
N ASP A 29 -8.00 -5.26 -14.52
CA ASP A 29 -9.11 -4.57 -13.87
C ASP A 29 -10.44 -4.75 -14.63
N TYR A 30 -10.42 -4.90 -15.96
CA TYR A 30 -11.60 -5.25 -16.75
C TYR A 30 -12.27 -6.55 -16.27
N LEU A 31 -11.49 -7.57 -15.93
CA LEU A 31 -12.04 -8.83 -15.41
C LEU A 31 -12.67 -8.62 -14.03
N ALA A 32 -12.04 -7.84 -13.16
CA ALA A 32 -12.60 -7.51 -11.86
C ALA A 32 -13.88 -6.67 -11.97
N ASP A 33 -13.97 -5.77 -12.96
CA ASP A 33 -15.18 -4.98 -13.23
C ASP A 33 -16.36 -5.84 -13.67
N LYS A 34 -16.12 -6.96 -14.35
CA LYS A 34 -17.16 -7.90 -14.78
C LYS A 34 -17.61 -8.86 -13.69
N MET A 35 -16.87 -8.95 -12.59
CA MET A 35 -17.28 -9.79 -11.45
C MET A 35 -18.45 -9.16 -10.70
N ALA A 36 -19.35 -9.99 -10.19
CA ALA A 36 -20.41 -9.54 -9.30
C ALA A 36 -19.81 -8.85 -8.06
N PRO A 37 -20.42 -7.77 -7.54
CA PRO A 37 -19.98 -7.12 -6.31
C PRO A 37 -19.89 -8.13 -5.16
N GLY A 38 -18.77 -8.13 -4.42
CA GLY A 38 -18.57 -9.04 -3.31
C GLY A 38 -17.10 -9.24 -2.96
N GLN A 39 -16.84 -10.13 -2.02
CA GLN A 39 -15.49 -10.40 -1.51
C GLN A 39 -14.52 -10.83 -2.62
N ASN A 40 -14.94 -11.68 -3.55
CA ASN A 40 -14.09 -12.15 -4.63
C ASN A 40 -13.64 -11.03 -5.56
N ARG A 41 -14.54 -10.10 -5.91
CA ARG A 41 -14.21 -8.91 -6.70
C ARG A 41 -13.21 -8.01 -5.96
N ASN A 42 -13.42 -7.78 -4.67
CA ASN A 42 -12.54 -6.98 -3.84
C ASN A 42 -11.14 -7.59 -3.76
N GLN A 43 -11.07 -8.91 -3.64
CA GLN A 43 -9.81 -9.64 -3.60
C GLN A 43 -9.08 -9.59 -4.95
N ALA A 44 -9.81 -9.70 -6.05
CA ALA A 44 -9.26 -9.55 -7.40
C ALA A 44 -8.64 -8.16 -7.60
N TYR A 45 -9.32 -7.08 -7.23
CA TYR A 45 -8.76 -5.73 -7.28
C TYR A 45 -7.51 -5.59 -6.42
N SER A 46 -7.52 -6.11 -5.20
CA SER A 46 -6.36 -6.04 -4.30
C SER A 46 -5.15 -6.75 -4.90
N SER A 47 -5.33 -7.94 -5.48
CA SER A 47 -4.24 -8.71 -6.10
C SER A 47 -3.70 -8.00 -7.34
N ILE A 48 -4.59 -7.55 -8.24
CA ILE A 48 -4.22 -6.87 -9.48
C ILE A 48 -3.44 -5.58 -9.20
N LEU A 49 -3.97 -4.73 -8.30
CA LEU A 49 -3.34 -3.46 -7.99
C LEU A 49 -2.06 -3.61 -7.18
N SER A 50 -1.93 -4.66 -6.37
CA SER A 50 -0.67 -4.98 -5.69
C SER A 50 0.42 -5.39 -6.68
N SER A 51 0.10 -6.25 -7.65
CA SER A 51 1.04 -6.61 -8.70
C SER A 51 1.39 -5.43 -9.60
N TRP A 52 0.41 -4.58 -9.92
CA TRP A 52 0.67 -3.36 -10.69
C TRP A 52 1.58 -2.38 -9.94
N ALA A 53 1.45 -2.28 -8.63
CA ALA A 53 2.28 -1.41 -7.79
C ALA A 53 3.77 -1.80 -7.77
N GLU A 54 4.13 -3.03 -8.15
CA GLU A 54 5.53 -3.44 -8.31
C GLU A 54 6.20 -2.75 -9.51
N ALA A 55 5.41 -2.47 -10.57
CA ALA A 55 5.91 -1.84 -11.78
C ALA A 55 5.65 -0.33 -11.83
N ASP A 56 4.45 0.11 -11.44
CA ASP A 56 4.04 1.52 -11.43
C ASP A 56 3.12 1.80 -10.23
N PRO A 57 3.71 2.04 -9.05
CA PRO A 57 2.94 2.24 -7.83
C PRO A 57 2.07 3.50 -7.87
N ALA A 58 2.51 4.54 -8.59
CA ALA A 58 1.74 5.78 -8.70
C ALA A 58 0.45 5.58 -9.51
N ALA A 59 0.53 4.88 -10.64
CA ALA A 59 -0.64 4.55 -11.45
C ALA A 59 -1.59 3.59 -10.72
N ALA A 60 -1.06 2.56 -10.04
CA ALA A 60 -1.85 1.66 -9.22
C ALA A 60 -2.59 2.39 -8.10
N ALA A 61 -1.92 3.34 -7.43
CA ALA A 61 -2.53 4.17 -6.39
C ALA A 61 -3.63 5.09 -6.93
N ALA A 62 -3.41 5.71 -8.10
CA ALA A 62 -4.41 6.53 -8.76
C ALA A 62 -5.68 5.74 -9.11
N LYS A 63 -5.51 4.50 -9.60
CA LYS A 63 -6.63 3.59 -9.87
C LYS A 63 -7.33 3.16 -8.58
N ALA A 64 -6.59 2.84 -7.53
CA ALA A 64 -7.16 2.46 -6.23
C ALA A 64 -8.04 3.55 -5.62
N LEU A 65 -7.72 4.82 -5.85
CA LEU A 65 -8.54 5.96 -5.40
C LEU A 65 -9.90 6.07 -6.13
N GLN A 66 -10.07 5.39 -7.26
CA GLN A 66 -11.34 5.32 -7.99
C GLN A 66 -12.25 4.19 -7.50
N LEU A 67 -11.73 3.27 -6.67
CA LEU A 67 -12.51 2.18 -6.09
C LEU A 67 -13.54 2.71 -5.06
N PRO A 68 -14.55 1.90 -4.71
CA PRO A 68 -15.46 2.22 -3.62
C PRO A 68 -14.69 2.59 -2.34
N VAL A 69 -15.15 3.62 -1.63
CA VAL A 69 -14.48 4.19 -0.45
C VAL A 69 -14.16 3.13 0.62
N THR A 70 -15.00 2.12 0.75
CA THR A 70 -14.81 1.00 1.70
C THR A 70 -13.61 0.11 1.36
N MET A 71 -13.18 0.10 0.10
CA MET A 71 -12.04 -0.72 -0.36
C MET A 71 -10.73 0.05 -0.35
N GLN A 72 -10.79 1.38 -0.53
CA GLN A 72 -9.60 2.21 -0.72
C GLN A 72 -8.54 2.04 0.39
N PRO A 73 -8.88 2.06 1.70
CA PRO A 73 -7.85 1.99 2.73
C PRO A 73 -7.00 0.72 2.66
N GLY A 74 -7.63 -0.45 2.51
CA GLY A 74 -6.91 -1.72 2.45
C GLY A 74 -6.03 -1.87 1.23
N VAL A 75 -6.55 -1.50 0.05
CA VAL A 75 -5.81 -1.57 -1.21
C VAL A 75 -4.65 -0.59 -1.20
N LEU A 76 -4.89 0.66 -0.78
CA LEU A 76 -3.86 1.71 -0.75
C LEU A 76 -2.77 1.42 0.29
N GLN A 77 -3.11 0.77 1.41
CA GLN A 77 -2.10 0.30 2.36
C GLN A 77 -1.14 -0.70 1.72
N ASN A 78 -1.66 -1.68 0.96
CA ASN A 78 -0.83 -2.66 0.28
C ASN A 78 0.04 -2.03 -0.81
N ILE A 79 -0.52 -1.14 -1.63
CA ILE A 79 0.23 -0.39 -2.64
C ILE A 79 1.36 0.43 -1.98
N ALA A 80 1.04 1.17 -0.92
CA ALA A 80 2.02 1.96 -0.18
C ALA A 80 3.14 1.12 0.40
N LYS A 81 2.83 -0.08 0.91
CA LYS A 81 3.81 -1.04 1.41
C LYS A 81 4.75 -1.52 0.30
N THR A 82 4.20 -1.89 -0.86
CA THR A 82 4.98 -2.31 -2.03
C THR A 82 5.85 -1.16 -2.55
N TRP A 83 5.28 0.03 -2.68
CA TRP A 83 6.02 1.23 -3.10
C TRP A 83 7.18 1.57 -2.15
N ALA A 84 6.93 1.56 -0.85
CA ALA A 84 7.94 1.86 0.15
C ALA A 84 9.06 0.81 0.24
N ALA A 85 8.87 -0.39 -0.32
CA ALA A 85 9.93 -1.38 -0.43
C ALA A 85 11.01 -0.95 -1.44
N SER A 86 10.63 -0.23 -2.49
CA SER A 86 11.52 0.28 -3.53
C SER A 86 11.94 1.74 -3.30
N ASP A 87 10.99 2.61 -2.92
CA ASP A 87 11.23 4.04 -2.65
C ASP A 87 10.36 4.54 -1.48
N PRO A 88 10.85 4.43 -0.23
CA PRO A 88 10.11 4.86 0.94
C PRO A 88 9.83 6.37 0.96
N ASN A 89 10.71 7.19 0.37
CA ASN A 89 10.55 8.64 0.36
C ASN A 89 9.43 9.08 -0.59
N ALA A 90 9.38 8.51 -1.80
CA ALA A 90 8.30 8.77 -2.74
C ALA A 90 6.95 8.27 -2.22
N ALA A 91 6.90 7.06 -1.65
CA ALA A 91 5.71 6.51 -1.03
C ALA A 91 5.20 7.39 0.14
N LEU A 92 6.11 7.90 0.97
CA LEU A 92 5.79 8.80 2.07
C LEU A 92 5.25 10.14 1.57
N ALA A 93 5.88 10.74 0.58
CA ALA A 93 5.44 12.00 -0.02
C ALA A 93 4.03 11.85 -0.60
N TRP A 94 3.77 10.77 -1.32
CA TRP A 94 2.44 10.44 -1.84
C TRP A 94 1.42 10.26 -0.72
N ALA A 95 1.71 9.46 0.30
CA ALA A 95 0.78 9.21 1.40
C ALA A 95 0.42 10.49 2.18
N LYS A 96 1.38 11.41 2.35
CA LYS A 96 1.16 12.72 2.98
C LYS A 96 0.25 13.63 2.15
N ALA A 97 0.27 13.52 0.84
CA ALA A 97 -0.55 14.32 -0.08
C ALA A 97 -2.02 13.87 -0.12
N LEU A 98 -2.36 12.70 0.41
CA LEU A 98 -3.73 12.21 0.45
C LEU A 98 -4.61 13.07 1.36
N THR A 99 -5.76 13.49 0.86
CA THR A 99 -6.68 14.41 1.55
C THR A 99 -7.59 13.72 2.55
N SER A 100 -8.03 12.49 2.25
CA SER A 100 -8.89 11.70 3.13
C SER A 100 -8.11 11.15 4.33
N GLY A 101 -8.53 11.45 5.55
CA GLY A 101 -7.89 10.99 6.78
C GLY A 101 -7.72 9.46 6.87
N PRO A 102 -8.78 8.66 6.67
CA PRO A 102 -8.69 7.20 6.68
C PRO A 102 -7.74 6.65 5.62
N VAL A 103 -7.81 7.18 4.40
CA VAL A 103 -6.96 6.76 3.27
C VAL A 103 -5.51 7.16 3.49
N ARG A 104 -5.27 8.38 3.98
CA ARG A 104 -3.93 8.85 4.35
C ARG A 104 -3.30 8.00 5.45
N ASN A 105 -4.05 7.69 6.50
CA ASN A 105 -3.57 6.85 7.59
C ASN A 105 -3.24 5.42 7.10
N ALA A 106 -4.05 4.86 6.22
CA ALA A 106 -3.78 3.55 5.62
C ALA A 106 -2.50 3.58 4.76
N GLY A 107 -2.34 4.59 3.91
CA GLY A 107 -1.13 4.80 3.12
C GLY A 107 0.12 4.92 3.99
N LEU A 108 0.08 5.80 5.00
CA LEU A 108 1.18 5.96 5.96
C LEU A 108 1.49 4.66 6.71
N GLN A 109 0.47 3.91 7.11
CA GLN A 109 0.67 2.63 7.77
C GLN A 109 1.38 1.62 6.85
N GLY A 110 1.02 1.54 5.57
CA GLY A 110 1.70 0.71 4.58
C GLY A 110 3.17 1.10 4.42
N VAL A 111 3.46 2.41 4.29
CA VAL A 111 4.82 2.92 4.21
C VAL A 111 5.64 2.50 5.42
N PHE A 112 5.14 2.72 6.63
CA PHE A 112 5.87 2.40 7.85
C PHE A 112 6.05 0.90 8.09
N GLN A 113 5.11 0.07 7.62
CA GLN A 113 5.27 -1.39 7.66
C GLN A 113 6.46 -1.88 6.82
N SER A 114 6.69 -1.27 5.65
CA SER A 114 7.80 -1.63 4.80
C SER A 114 9.12 -0.99 5.26
N TRP A 115 9.08 0.30 5.52
CA TRP A 115 10.25 1.08 5.92
C TRP A 115 10.83 0.65 7.28
N GLY A 116 9.96 0.23 8.21
CA GLY A 116 10.37 -0.28 9.52
C GLY A 116 11.29 -1.51 9.46
N GLY A 117 11.24 -2.29 8.37
CA GLY A 117 12.15 -3.40 8.13
C GLY A 117 13.51 -2.99 7.53
N GLN A 118 13.59 -1.80 6.93
CA GLN A 118 14.79 -1.28 6.25
C GLN A 118 15.59 -0.33 7.16
N ASP A 119 14.92 0.69 7.68
CA ASP A 119 15.46 1.67 8.62
C ASP A 119 14.43 1.97 9.72
N PRO A 120 14.43 1.14 10.78
CA PRO A 120 13.44 1.29 11.85
C PRO A 120 13.55 2.61 12.62
N LYS A 121 14.77 3.17 12.74
CA LYS A 121 14.98 4.44 13.47
C LYS A 121 14.34 5.59 12.72
N ALA A 122 14.62 5.74 11.44
CA ALA A 122 14.00 6.77 10.61
C ALA A 122 12.47 6.59 10.50
N ALA A 123 12.00 5.34 10.35
CA ALA A 123 10.57 5.05 10.31
C ALA A 123 9.86 5.43 11.62
N MET A 124 10.46 5.15 12.78
CA MET A 124 9.96 5.53 14.11
C MET A 124 9.84 7.05 14.27
N GLU A 125 10.90 7.79 13.91
CA GLU A 125 10.93 9.24 14.00
C GLU A 125 9.82 9.87 13.14
N MET A 126 9.71 9.42 11.89
CA MET A 126 8.68 9.91 10.98
C MET A 126 7.27 9.53 11.42
N ALA A 127 7.05 8.31 11.90
CA ALA A 127 5.75 7.88 12.42
C ALA A 127 5.33 8.71 13.65
N THR A 128 6.29 9.03 14.52
CA THR A 128 6.06 9.87 15.70
C THR A 128 5.64 11.29 15.32
N THR A 129 6.19 11.84 14.26
CA THR A 129 5.93 13.20 13.78
C THR A 129 4.64 13.30 12.97
N LEU A 130 4.34 12.30 12.13
CA LEU A 130 3.26 12.38 11.15
C LEU A 130 1.94 11.78 11.60
N LEU A 131 1.97 10.89 12.60
CA LEU A 131 0.78 10.20 13.08
C LEU A 131 0.42 10.65 14.50
N THR A 132 -0.89 10.59 14.80
CA THR A 132 -1.45 10.86 16.12
C THR A 132 -2.30 9.67 16.56
N ASP A 133 -2.58 9.57 17.84
CA ASP A 133 -3.53 8.64 18.43
C ASP A 133 -3.28 7.16 18.04
N GLN A 134 -4.33 6.44 17.74
CA GLN A 134 -4.31 5.01 17.44
C GLN A 134 -3.46 4.64 16.20
N PRO A 135 -3.50 5.39 15.08
CA PRO A 135 -2.59 5.17 13.95
C PRO A 135 -1.12 5.21 14.33
N LYS A 136 -0.72 6.15 15.18
CA LYS A 136 0.65 6.26 15.71
C LYS A 136 1.06 5.03 16.49
N ILE A 137 0.22 4.63 17.46
CA ILE A 137 0.51 3.45 18.29
C ILE A 137 0.68 2.19 17.43
N ARG A 138 -0.21 1.97 16.45
CA ARG A 138 -0.13 0.81 15.55
C ARG A 138 1.15 0.84 14.70
N ALA A 139 1.50 1.97 14.13
CA ALA A 139 2.71 2.10 13.32
C ALA A 139 3.97 1.83 14.16
N LEU A 140 4.09 2.48 15.33
CA LEU A 140 5.23 2.30 16.22
C LEU A 140 5.35 0.85 16.73
N SER A 141 4.24 0.21 17.11
CA SER A 141 4.24 -1.19 17.54
C SER A 141 4.65 -2.13 16.39
N SER A 142 4.18 -1.88 15.17
CA SER A 142 4.56 -2.68 14.00
C SER A 142 6.04 -2.54 13.67
N ILE A 143 6.57 -1.31 13.67
CA ILE A 143 7.99 -1.04 13.42
C ILE A 143 8.85 -1.68 14.51
N ALA A 144 8.50 -1.49 15.80
CA ALA A 144 9.23 -2.05 16.92
C ALA A 144 9.28 -3.58 16.87
N SER A 145 8.16 -4.22 16.53
CA SER A 145 8.10 -5.68 16.39
C SER A 145 9.02 -6.19 15.28
N GLN A 146 9.02 -5.54 14.12
CA GLN A 146 9.90 -5.90 13.01
C GLN A 146 11.37 -5.65 13.34
N TRP A 147 11.66 -4.53 13.99
CA TRP A 147 13.01 -4.22 14.43
C TRP A 147 13.55 -5.25 15.42
N ALA A 148 12.74 -5.62 16.43
CA ALA A 148 13.12 -6.62 17.42
C ALA A 148 13.42 -8.01 16.81
N LEU A 149 12.78 -8.37 15.70
CA LEU A 149 13.08 -9.62 14.97
C LEU A 149 14.46 -9.60 14.32
N ASN A 150 14.94 -8.43 13.90
CA ASN A 150 16.21 -8.27 13.20
C ASN A 150 17.35 -7.81 14.13
N ASP A 151 17.04 -6.94 15.10
CA ASP A 151 17.97 -6.37 16.07
C ASP A 151 17.25 -6.10 17.40
N LEU A 152 17.18 -7.14 18.22
CA LEU A 152 16.53 -7.06 19.53
C LEU A 152 17.23 -6.07 20.46
N ALA A 153 18.55 -5.97 20.41
CA ALA A 153 19.32 -5.08 21.25
C ALA A 153 19.02 -3.61 20.96
N GLY A 154 19.06 -3.22 19.68
CA GLY A 154 18.73 -1.88 19.24
C GLY A 154 17.28 -1.48 19.53
N ALA A 155 16.34 -2.40 19.31
CA ALA A 155 14.93 -2.18 19.63
C ALA A 155 14.71 -1.99 21.13
N SER A 156 15.37 -2.79 21.97
CA SER A 156 15.27 -2.69 23.43
C SER A 156 15.88 -1.39 23.97
N GLU A 157 17.04 -0.98 23.42
CA GLU A 157 17.68 0.28 23.79
C GLU A 157 16.82 1.48 23.44
N TRP A 158 16.17 1.46 22.25
CA TRP A 158 15.25 2.49 21.86
C TRP A 158 14.02 2.53 22.77
N ALA A 159 13.42 1.36 23.07
CA ALA A 159 12.25 1.26 23.95
C ALA A 159 12.54 1.79 25.36
N ALA A 160 13.75 1.55 25.88
CA ALA A 160 14.17 2.04 27.20
C ALA A 160 14.30 3.59 27.27
N ARG A 161 14.47 4.25 26.14
CA ARG A 161 14.54 5.72 26.03
C ARG A 161 13.18 6.40 25.89
N LEU A 162 12.10 5.62 25.68
CA LEU A 162 10.77 6.18 25.59
C LEU A 162 10.32 6.70 26.96
N PRO A 163 9.65 7.88 27.02
CA PRO A 163 8.98 8.30 28.23
C PRO A 163 7.92 7.27 28.63
N HIS A 164 7.79 7.01 29.93
CA HIS A 164 6.83 6.07 30.48
C HIS A 164 5.42 6.36 29.97
N GLY A 165 4.87 5.45 29.16
CA GLY A 165 3.60 5.61 28.48
C GLY A 165 3.05 4.27 27.95
N PRO A 166 1.91 4.28 27.24
CA PRO A 166 1.20 3.07 26.81
C PRO A 166 1.97 2.13 25.86
N LEU A 167 3.18 2.49 25.46
CA LEU A 167 4.05 1.65 24.63
C LEU A 167 5.05 0.79 25.43
N GLN A 168 5.07 0.89 26.77
CA GLN A 168 5.97 0.13 27.65
C GLN A 168 5.28 -1.02 28.41
N THR A 169 3.98 -1.28 28.17
CA THR A 169 3.24 -2.37 28.81
C THR A 169 3.17 -3.63 27.99
#